data_f88de31c427a507cf42be6daa01519a9
#
_entry.id   f88de31c427a507cf42be6daa01519a9
#
_cell.length_a   1.000
_cell.length_b   1.000
_cell.length_c   1.000
_cell.angle_alpha   90.00
_cell.angle_beta   90.00
_cell.angle_gamma   90.00
#
_symmetry.space_group_name_H-M   'P 1'
#
loop_
_entity.id
_entity.type
_entity.pdbx_description
1 polymer ?
#
loop_
_entity_poly.entity_id
_entity_poly.type
_entity_poly.pdbx_seq_one_letter_code
_entity_poly.pdbx_strand_id
1 'polypeptide(L)'
;VPRRLVLTVVLVVAVAWLGFRAIQAFDQDRHAAQAAAVLAAPDRVTYQLPPVPPGQAAPTPQASGQLVYRPGAWLSVVDLRGLEPVAGHERYLVFLRNWAGWTLAGAARPSPDGTAQVRSGAEPRPPTIYEVVVTGGVDDATSVPHGRPVLHWFDGSLGPSRAVPFDFARGA
;
A
#
# COMPACT_ATOMS: atom_id res chain seq x y z
N VAL A 1 -24.67 -15.44 -40.48
CA VAL A 1 -25.05 -14.55 -39.36
C VAL A 1 -25.28 -13.17 -39.95
N PRO A 2 -26.45 -12.53 -39.77
CA PRO A 2 -26.73 -11.23 -40.36
C PRO A 2 -25.76 -10.17 -39.84
N ARG A 3 -25.05 -9.51 -40.75
CA ARG A 3 -24.01 -8.50 -40.50
C ARG A 3 -24.46 -7.41 -39.51
N ARG A 4 -25.76 -7.12 -39.47
CA ARG A 4 -26.36 -6.16 -38.53
C ARG A 4 -26.29 -6.62 -37.07
N LEU A 5 -26.47 -7.92 -36.82
CA LEU A 5 -26.43 -8.49 -35.46
C LEU A 5 -25.01 -8.43 -34.89
N VAL A 6 -23.99 -8.69 -35.70
CA VAL A 6 -22.59 -8.57 -35.30
C VAL A 6 -22.23 -7.11 -34.96
N LEU A 7 -22.66 -6.15 -35.75
CA LEU A 7 -22.43 -4.73 -35.52
C LEU A 7 -23.09 -4.23 -34.23
N THR A 8 -24.29 -4.69 -33.92
CA THR A 8 -25.01 -4.33 -32.70
C THR A 8 -24.29 -4.89 -31.46
N VAL A 9 -23.84 -6.15 -31.50
CA VAL A 9 -23.10 -6.76 -30.40
C VAL A 9 -21.77 -6.03 -30.14
N VAL A 10 -21.02 -5.72 -31.20
CA VAL A 10 -19.75 -4.97 -31.07
C VAL A 10 -19.99 -3.59 -30.48
N LEU A 11 -21.04 -2.89 -30.90
CA LEU A 11 -21.36 -1.57 -30.33
C LEU A 11 -21.71 -1.64 -28.84
N VAL A 12 -22.52 -2.62 -28.43
CA VAL A 12 -22.92 -2.80 -27.03
C VAL A 12 -21.72 -3.11 -26.17
N VAL A 13 -20.82 -3.99 -26.63
CA VAL A 13 -19.58 -4.33 -25.89
C VAL A 13 -18.67 -3.11 -25.79
N ALA A 14 -18.52 -2.33 -26.86
CA ALA A 14 -17.70 -1.11 -26.84
C ALA A 14 -18.24 -0.06 -25.87
N VAL A 15 -19.55 0.15 -25.85
CA VAL A 15 -20.20 1.10 -24.92
C VAL A 15 -20.05 0.62 -23.47
N ALA A 16 -20.26 -0.67 -23.20
CA ALA A 16 -20.09 -1.24 -21.87
C ALA A 16 -18.64 -1.12 -21.39
N TRP A 17 -17.67 -1.36 -22.26
CA TRP A 17 -16.24 -1.24 -21.94
C TRP A 17 -15.83 0.22 -21.68
N LEU A 18 -16.32 1.18 -22.49
CA LEU A 18 -16.09 2.61 -22.26
C LEU A 18 -16.72 3.07 -20.94
N GLY A 19 -17.94 2.63 -20.63
CA GLY A 19 -18.60 2.91 -19.35
C GLY A 19 -17.80 2.37 -18.15
N PHE A 20 -17.32 1.15 -18.24
CA PHE A 20 -16.48 0.54 -17.20
C PHE A 20 -15.16 1.30 -17.00
N ARG A 21 -14.50 1.71 -18.10
CA ARG A 21 -13.28 2.53 -18.04
C ARG A 21 -13.54 3.91 -17.44
N ALA A 22 -14.66 4.54 -17.75
CA ALA A 22 -15.02 5.84 -17.17
C ALA A 22 -15.27 5.74 -15.66
N ILE A 23 -15.94 4.70 -15.20
CA ILE A 23 -16.16 4.45 -13.75
C ILE A 23 -14.83 4.23 -13.03
N GLN A 24 -13.94 3.41 -13.58
CA GLN A 24 -12.62 3.18 -12.98
C GLN A 24 -11.77 4.46 -12.91
N ALA A 25 -11.78 5.29 -13.96
CA ALA A 25 -11.08 6.57 -13.98
C ALA A 25 -11.63 7.52 -12.89
N PHE A 26 -12.96 7.59 -12.78
CA PHE A 26 -13.61 8.44 -11.76
C PHE A 26 -13.29 8.01 -10.33
N ASP A 27 -13.26 6.70 -10.05
CA ASP A 27 -12.88 6.18 -8.74
C ASP A 27 -11.40 6.47 -8.42
N GLN A 28 -10.51 6.32 -9.40
CA GLN A 28 -9.09 6.65 -9.24
C GLN A 28 -8.87 8.14 -8.94
N ASP A 29 -9.55 9.03 -9.66
CA ASP A 29 -9.46 10.47 -9.44
C ASP A 29 -10.01 10.87 -8.07
N ARG A 30 -11.12 10.25 -7.63
CA ARG A 30 -11.68 10.48 -6.30
C ARG A 30 -10.73 10.05 -5.19
N HIS A 31 -10.12 8.88 -5.30
CA HIS A 31 -9.13 8.39 -4.35
C HIS A 31 -7.86 9.25 -4.37
N ALA A 32 -7.43 9.75 -5.53
CA ALA A 32 -6.32 10.67 -5.64
C ALA A 32 -6.60 12.00 -4.92
N ALA A 33 -7.79 12.56 -5.12
CA ALA A 33 -8.21 13.79 -4.46
C ALA A 33 -8.30 13.62 -2.93
N GLN A 34 -8.81 12.49 -2.45
CA GLN A 34 -8.87 12.16 -1.03
C GLN A 34 -7.47 12.02 -0.42
N ALA A 35 -6.55 11.34 -1.11
CA ALA A 35 -5.17 11.21 -0.66
C ALA A 35 -4.48 12.59 -0.59
N ALA A 36 -4.67 13.44 -1.59
CA ALA A 36 -4.15 14.80 -1.58
C ALA A 36 -4.71 15.61 -0.41
N ALA A 37 -5.99 15.47 -0.09
CA ALA A 37 -6.61 16.12 1.05
C ALA A 37 -6.02 15.66 2.39
N VAL A 38 -5.73 14.36 2.55
CA VAL A 38 -5.06 13.82 3.75
C VAL A 38 -3.65 14.39 3.87
N LEU A 39 -2.89 14.39 2.77
CA LEU A 39 -1.51 14.90 2.76
C LEU A 39 -1.42 16.41 3.03
N ALA A 40 -2.43 17.18 2.62
CA ALA A 40 -2.50 18.62 2.84
C ALA A 40 -3.12 19.01 4.18
N ALA A 41 -3.72 18.08 4.92
CA ALA A 41 -4.42 18.38 6.16
C ALA A 41 -3.45 18.91 7.25
N PRO A 42 -3.78 20.01 7.94
CA PRO A 42 -2.94 20.55 9.01
C PRO A 42 -2.89 19.66 10.26
N ASP A 43 -3.92 18.86 10.48
CA ASP A 43 -4.09 17.90 11.58
C ASP A 43 -3.63 16.49 11.22
N ARG A 44 -2.89 16.33 10.11
CA ARG A 44 -2.35 15.03 9.73
C ARG A 44 -1.31 14.52 10.75
N VAL A 45 -1.33 13.23 10.96
CA VAL A 45 -0.31 12.50 11.73
C VAL A 45 0.60 11.78 10.75
N THR A 46 1.91 11.83 11.01
CA THR A 46 2.93 11.22 10.15
C THR A 46 3.85 10.34 10.98
N TYR A 47 3.99 9.08 10.58
CA TYR A 47 4.98 8.16 11.10
C TYR A 47 6.05 7.91 10.05
N GLN A 48 7.32 8.05 10.45
CA GLN A 48 8.45 7.73 9.59
C GLN A 48 8.70 6.22 9.59
N LEU A 49 8.93 5.66 8.42
CA LEU A 49 9.23 4.25 8.22
C LEU A 49 10.74 4.12 7.95
N PRO A 50 11.56 3.79 8.95
CA PRO A 50 12.98 3.60 8.75
C PRO A 50 13.26 2.32 7.95
N PRO A 51 14.43 2.23 7.30
CA PRO A 51 14.93 0.98 6.72
C PRO A 51 15.04 -0.12 7.78
N VAL A 52 14.83 -1.36 7.38
CA VAL A 52 15.08 -2.51 8.25
C VAL A 52 16.58 -2.58 8.55
N PRO A 53 16.98 -2.80 9.82
CA PRO A 53 18.39 -2.84 10.21
C PRO A 53 19.20 -3.84 9.39
N PRO A 54 20.48 -3.55 9.09
CA PRO A 54 21.39 -4.49 8.45
C PRO A 54 21.46 -5.82 9.20
N GLY A 55 21.40 -6.94 8.48
CA GLY A 55 21.41 -8.29 9.06
C GLY A 55 20.02 -8.92 9.24
N GLN A 56 18.95 -8.12 9.19
CA GLN A 56 17.56 -8.61 9.15
C GLN A 56 16.95 -8.58 7.75
N ALA A 57 17.60 -7.91 6.82
CA ALA A 57 17.17 -7.81 5.42
C ALA A 57 18.37 -7.54 4.50
N ALA A 58 18.20 -7.78 3.20
CA ALA A 58 19.12 -7.23 2.21
C ALA A 58 19.03 -5.68 2.27
N PRO A 59 20.13 -4.97 2.49
CA PRO A 59 20.08 -3.54 2.66
C PRO A 59 19.59 -2.85 1.39
N THR A 60 18.52 -2.07 1.52
CA THR A 60 18.15 -1.04 0.56
C THR A 60 18.46 0.30 1.25
N PRO A 61 19.71 0.72 1.31
CA PRO A 61 20.17 1.78 2.21
C PRO A 61 19.58 3.14 1.93
N GLN A 62 18.92 3.32 0.79
CA GLN A 62 18.28 4.57 0.39
C GLN A 62 16.76 4.56 0.57
N ALA A 63 16.18 3.40 0.87
CA ALA A 63 14.73 3.31 1.04
C ALA A 63 14.29 4.07 2.30
N SER A 64 13.24 4.83 2.17
CA SER A 64 12.57 5.54 3.26
C SER A 64 11.08 5.61 2.98
N GLY A 65 10.27 5.81 3.99
CA GLY A 65 8.84 5.94 3.81
C GLY A 65 8.19 6.72 4.95
N GLN A 66 6.94 7.07 4.73
CA GLN A 66 6.10 7.65 5.74
C GLN A 66 4.66 7.15 5.62
N LEU A 67 4.05 6.83 6.75
CA LEU A 67 2.61 6.63 6.86
C LEU A 67 1.98 7.95 7.26
N VAL A 68 1.05 8.45 6.45
CA VAL A 68 0.31 9.69 6.70
C VAL A 68 -1.17 9.36 6.81
N TYR A 69 -1.80 9.86 7.85
CA TYR A 69 -3.24 9.79 7.98
C TYR A 69 -3.79 11.05 8.67
N ARG A 70 -5.08 11.26 8.54
CA ARG A 70 -5.82 12.28 9.27
C ARG A 70 -6.76 11.60 10.25
N PRO A 71 -6.82 12.02 11.55
CA PRO A 71 -7.80 11.52 12.50
C PRO A 71 -9.22 11.65 11.97
N GLY A 72 -9.99 10.58 12.04
CA GLY A 72 -11.35 10.53 11.50
C GLY A 72 -11.49 10.33 9.98
N ALA A 73 -10.40 10.36 9.22
CA ALA A 73 -10.42 9.98 7.81
C ALA A 73 -10.35 8.45 7.65
N TRP A 74 -11.00 7.94 6.60
CA TRP A 74 -10.99 6.50 6.27
C TRP A 74 -9.79 6.08 5.44
N LEU A 75 -8.99 7.04 4.98
CA LEU A 75 -7.86 6.84 4.10
C LEU A 75 -6.56 7.11 4.84
N SER A 76 -5.62 6.19 4.74
CA SER A 76 -4.20 6.41 5.03
C SER A 76 -3.39 6.33 3.74
N VAL A 77 -2.27 7.05 3.72
CA VAL A 77 -1.35 7.11 2.59
C VAL A 77 0.03 6.68 3.08
N VAL A 78 0.63 5.74 2.37
CA VAL A 78 2.03 5.37 2.61
C VAL A 78 2.84 5.85 1.41
N ASP A 79 3.68 6.85 1.64
CA ASP A 79 4.63 7.35 0.65
C ASP A 79 5.97 6.64 0.84
N LEU A 80 6.51 6.10 -0.24
CA LEU A 80 7.76 5.36 -0.28
C LEU A 80 8.75 6.05 -1.23
N ARG A 81 10.02 6.08 -0.87
CA ARG A 81 11.10 6.71 -1.65
C ARG A 81 12.36 5.88 -1.62
N GLY A 82 13.23 6.07 -2.63
CA GLY A 82 14.51 5.38 -2.72
C GLY A 82 14.36 3.87 -2.91
N LEU A 83 13.24 3.44 -3.49
CA LEU A 83 12.99 2.05 -3.80
C LEU A 83 13.74 1.62 -5.05
N GLU A 84 14.27 0.41 -5.02
CA GLU A 84 14.86 -0.22 -6.20
C GLU A 84 13.78 -0.62 -7.21
N PRO A 85 14.07 -0.57 -8.52
CA PRO A 85 13.18 -1.14 -9.53
C PRO A 85 12.93 -2.63 -9.26
N VAL A 86 11.69 -3.06 -9.45
CA VAL A 86 11.29 -4.48 -9.32
C VAL A 86 11.02 -5.08 -10.69
N ALA A 87 11.34 -6.36 -10.87
CA ALA A 87 11.19 -7.09 -12.12
C ALA A 87 9.91 -7.95 -12.14
N GLY A 88 9.47 -8.30 -13.34
CA GLY A 88 8.39 -9.27 -13.53
C GLY A 88 7.09 -8.89 -12.82
N HIS A 89 6.62 -9.76 -11.94
CA HIS A 89 5.40 -9.59 -11.15
C HIS A 89 5.65 -9.04 -9.74
N GLU A 90 6.90 -8.80 -9.36
CA GLU A 90 7.26 -8.25 -8.05
C GLU A 90 6.71 -6.84 -7.86
N ARG A 91 6.40 -6.54 -6.60
CA ARG A 91 5.89 -5.24 -6.13
C ARG A 91 6.40 -4.98 -4.72
N TYR A 92 6.29 -3.74 -4.28
CA TYR A 92 6.41 -3.43 -2.86
C TYR A 92 5.04 -3.59 -2.22
N LEU A 93 4.97 -4.43 -1.17
CA LEU A 93 3.77 -4.74 -0.42
C LEU A 93 3.81 -3.97 0.90
N VAL A 94 2.72 -3.32 1.26
CA VAL A 94 2.59 -2.59 2.51
C VAL A 94 1.61 -3.31 3.41
N PHE A 95 2.09 -3.73 4.58
CA PHE A 95 1.28 -4.38 5.60
C PHE A 95 1.13 -3.46 6.80
N LEU A 96 -0.08 -3.39 7.31
CA LEU A 96 -0.43 -2.67 8.52
C LEU A 96 -0.90 -3.66 9.58
N ARG A 97 -0.47 -3.45 10.82
CA ARG A 97 -0.90 -4.27 11.95
C ARG A 97 -1.66 -3.44 12.96
N ASN A 98 -2.78 -3.97 13.39
CA ASN A 98 -3.58 -3.48 14.50
C ASN A 98 -3.88 -4.64 15.47
N TRP A 99 -4.74 -4.41 16.45
CA TRP A 99 -5.15 -5.42 17.44
C TRP A 99 -5.91 -6.61 16.84
N ALA A 100 -6.49 -6.47 15.66
CA ALA A 100 -7.15 -7.56 14.93
C ALA A 100 -6.17 -8.41 14.11
N GLY A 101 -4.92 -7.96 13.93
CA GLY A 101 -3.89 -8.67 13.17
C GLY A 101 -3.31 -7.86 12.02
N TRP A 102 -2.70 -8.57 11.08
CA TRP A 102 -2.12 -8.02 9.86
C TRP A 102 -3.16 -7.80 8.77
N THR A 103 -2.97 -6.77 7.99
CA THR A 103 -3.76 -6.45 6.79
C THR A 103 -2.83 -5.97 5.70
N LEU A 104 -2.96 -6.51 4.49
CA LEU A 104 -2.32 -5.96 3.30
C LEU A 104 -3.03 -4.64 2.94
N ALA A 105 -2.33 -3.53 3.15
CA ALA A 105 -2.83 -2.19 2.81
C ALA A 105 -2.85 -1.95 1.30
N GLY A 106 -1.92 -2.57 0.60
CA GLY A 106 -1.83 -2.51 -0.85
C GLY A 106 -0.44 -2.82 -1.36
N ALA A 107 -0.32 -2.80 -2.68
CA ALA A 107 0.90 -3.08 -3.40
C ALA A 107 1.18 -1.97 -4.41
N ALA A 108 2.45 -1.61 -4.59
CA ALA A 108 2.86 -0.61 -5.57
C ALA A 108 4.15 -1.01 -6.29
N ARG A 109 4.28 -0.56 -7.52
CA ARG A 109 5.55 -0.55 -8.25
C ARG A 109 6.17 0.83 -8.14
N PRO A 110 7.48 0.93 -7.90
CA PRO A 110 8.14 2.21 -7.92
C PRO A 110 8.13 2.80 -9.33
N SER A 111 7.98 4.11 -9.39
CA SER A 111 8.25 4.91 -10.57
C SER A 111 9.77 4.93 -10.86
N PRO A 112 10.20 5.41 -12.04
CA PRO A 112 11.63 5.42 -12.41
C PRO A 112 12.52 6.21 -11.45
N ASP A 113 11.97 7.16 -10.69
CA ASP A 113 12.64 7.93 -9.65
C ASP A 113 12.70 7.23 -8.27
N GLY A 114 12.24 5.98 -8.19
CA GLY A 114 12.22 5.19 -6.97
C GLY A 114 11.12 5.56 -5.98
N THR A 115 10.08 6.28 -6.43
CA THR A 115 8.94 6.63 -5.56
C THR A 115 7.76 5.69 -5.78
N ALA A 116 6.98 5.44 -4.73
CA ALA A 116 5.71 4.73 -4.81
C ALA A 116 4.74 5.25 -3.75
N GLN A 117 3.45 5.17 -4.03
CA GLN A 117 2.41 5.53 -3.09
C GLN A 117 1.40 4.39 -2.99
N VAL A 118 1.11 3.97 -1.74
CA VAL A 118 0.05 3.04 -1.42
C VAL A 118 -1.03 3.78 -0.66
N ARG A 119 -2.28 3.60 -1.08
CA ARG A 119 -3.46 4.18 -0.46
C ARG A 119 -4.29 3.06 0.13
N SER A 120 -4.51 3.12 1.43
CA SER A 120 -5.33 2.15 2.13
C SER A 120 -6.64 2.82 2.56
N GLY A 121 -7.74 2.39 1.94
CA GLY A 121 -9.09 2.77 2.36
C GLY A 121 -9.73 1.73 3.27
N ALA A 122 -9.06 0.60 3.49
CA ALA A 122 -9.52 -0.43 4.38
C ALA A 122 -9.11 -0.12 5.82
N GLU A 123 -9.98 -0.47 6.78
CA GLU A 123 -9.55 -0.52 8.17
C GLU A 123 -8.22 -1.31 8.28
N PRO A 124 -7.26 -0.81 9.01
CA PRO A 124 -7.35 -0.32 10.35
C PRO A 124 -7.40 1.21 10.43
N ARG A 125 -8.36 1.71 11.21
CA ARG A 125 -8.42 3.15 11.53
C ARG A 125 -7.24 3.52 12.42
N PRO A 126 -6.39 4.47 12.02
CA PRO A 126 -5.51 5.10 13.00
C PRO A 126 -6.37 5.69 14.16
N PRO A 127 -5.96 5.68 15.39
CA PRO A 127 -4.64 5.43 15.96
C PRO A 127 -4.34 3.97 16.34
N THR A 128 -5.04 3.00 15.80
CA THR A 128 -4.89 1.60 16.18
C THR A 128 -3.78 0.86 15.46
N ILE A 129 -3.16 1.48 14.45
CA ILE A 129 -1.99 0.92 13.78
C ILE A 129 -0.79 1.06 14.71
N TYR A 130 -0.15 -0.04 15.03
CA TYR A 130 1.06 -0.05 15.86
C TYR A 130 2.28 -0.66 15.16
N GLU A 131 2.11 -1.18 13.97
CA GLU A 131 3.22 -1.70 13.19
C GLU A 131 2.95 -1.56 11.68
N VAL A 132 3.98 -1.18 10.95
CA VAL A 132 3.98 -1.08 9.48
C VAL A 132 5.20 -1.81 8.95
N VAL A 133 4.98 -2.72 8.01
CA VAL A 133 6.04 -3.45 7.32
C VAL A 133 5.89 -3.23 5.82
N VAL A 134 7.00 -2.90 5.17
CA VAL A 134 7.08 -2.86 3.71
C VAL A 134 8.04 -3.94 3.24
N THR A 135 7.57 -4.79 2.36
CA THR A 135 8.37 -5.87 1.78
C THR A 135 8.41 -5.77 0.26
N GLY A 136 9.49 -6.28 -0.36
CA GLY A 136 9.52 -6.59 -1.79
C GLY A 136 9.12 -8.04 -2.01
N GLY A 137 8.15 -8.30 -2.88
CA GLY A 137 7.67 -9.65 -3.15
C GLY A 137 6.59 -9.70 -4.21
N VAL A 138 6.01 -10.88 -4.38
CA VAL A 138 4.86 -11.10 -5.27
C VAL A 138 3.58 -10.93 -4.47
N ASP A 139 2.63 -10.18 -5.02
CA ASP A 139 1.30 -10.02 -4.43
C ASP A 139 0.50 -11.32 -4.63
N ASP A 140 0.40 -12.11 -3.59
CA ASP A 140 -0.31 -13.39 -3.54
C ASP A 140 -1.58 -13.33 -2.69
N ALA A 141 -2.05 -12.14 -2.38
CA ALA A 141 -3.25 -11.85 -1.59
C ALA A 141 -3.21 -12.36 -0.13
N THR A 142 -2.02 -12.64 0.41
CA THR A 142 -1.88 -12.96 1.84
C THR A 142 -1.98 -11.69 2.69
N SER A 143 -2.50 -11.82 3.90
CA SER A 143 -2.58 -10.70 4.85
C SER A 143 -1.36 -10.59 5.76
N VAL A 144 -0.50 -11.60 5.79
CA VAL A 144 0.69 -11.64 6.65
C VAL A 144 1.92 -11.16 5.88
N PRO A 145 2.81 -10.35 6.49
CA PRO A 145 4.03 -9.92 5.84
C PRO A 145 4.86 -11.10 5.33
N HIS A 146 5.27 -11.02 4.08
CA HIS A 146 6.10 -12.01 3.39
C HIS A 146 7.01 -11.29 2.38
N GLY A 147 7.98 -12.01 1.83
CA GLY A 147 8.97 -11.43 0.92
C GLY A 147 10.11 -10.73 1.63
N ARG A 148 10.93 -9.99 0.86
CA ARG A 148 12.12 -9.31 1.36
C ARG A 148 11.75 -8.04 2.13
N PRO A 149 12.01 -7.93 3.44
CA PRO A 149 11.70 -6.73 4.22
C PRO A 149 12.58 -5.55 3.78
N VAL A 150 11.97 -4.37 3.72
CA VAL A 150 12.59 -3.11 3.25
C VAL A 150 12.49 -2.00 4.28
N LEU A 151 11.27 -1.73 4.76
CA LEU A 151 11.00 -0.71 5.77
C LEU A 151 10.18 -1.32 6.91
N HIS A 152 10.43 -0.84 8.12
CA HIS A 152 9.72 -1.29 9.30
C HIS A 152 9.54 -0.15 10.30
N TRP A 153 8.33 0.03 10.77
CA TRP A 153 8.02 0.90 11.90
C TRP A 153 7.18 0.14 12.91
N PHE A 154 7.50 0.32 14.17
CA PHE A 154 6.79 -0.29 15.30
C PHE A 154 6.62 0.74 16.43
N ASP A 155 5.42 0.82 16.98
CA ASP A 155 5.14 1.67 18.14
C ASP A 155 5.64 1.04 19.43
N GLY A 156 6.89 1.33 19.78
CA GLY A 156 7.52 0.84 21.02
C GLY A 156 6.88 1.38 22.30
N SER A 157 6.00 2.38 22.23
CA SER A 157 5.32 2.93 23.41
C SER A 157 4.31 1.96 24.04
N LEU A 158 3.85 0.96 23.27
CA LEU A 158 2.89 -0.03 23.74
C LEU A 158 3.46 -1.03 24.74
N GLY A 159 4.79 -1.11 24.84
CA GLY A 159 5.51 -2.03 25.71
C GLY A 159 5.46 -3.50 25.24
N PRO A 160 6.43 -4.32 25.65
CA PRO A 160 6.61 -5.69 25.16
C PRO A 160 5.49 -6.64 25.57
N SER A 161 4.71 -6.31 26.60
CA SER A 161 3.58 -7.12 27.04
C SER A 161 2.32 -6.97 26.17
N ARG A 162 2.26 -5.94 25.32
CA ARG A 162 1.09 -5.66 24.48
C ARG A 162 1.32 -5.93 22.99
N ALA A 163 2.55 -5.75 22.52
CA ALA A 163 2.87 -6.05 21.12
C ALA A 163 4.35 -6.46 21.02
N VAL A 164 4.61 -7.51 20.23
CA VAL A 164 5.95 -7.94 19.86
C VAL A 164 6.15 -7.59 18.40
N PRO A 165 7.27 -6.90 18.02
CA PRO A 165 7.57 -6.58 16.64
C PRO A 165 7.61 -7.84 15.76
N PHE A 166 7.33 -7.67 14.48
CA PHE A 166 7.42 -8.76 13.51
C PHE A 166 8.85 -9.29 13.45
N ASP A 167 8.99 -10.61 13.59
CA ASP A 167 10.27 -11.30 13.52
C ASP A 167 10.54 -11.77 12.08
N PHE A 168 11.35 -10.98 11.37
CA PHE A 168 11.73 -11.28 10.00
C PHE A 168 12.55 -12.57 9.84
N ALA A 169 13.20 -13.05 10.91
CA ALA A 169 13.96 -14.30 10.85
C ALA A 169 13.04 -15.54 10.87
N ARG A 170 11.81 -15.39 11.33
CA ARG A 170 10.83 -16.48 11.43
C ARG A 170 9.77 -16.46 10.32
N GLY A 171 9.66 -15.36 9.60
CA GLY A 171 8.65 -15.15 8.54
C GLY A 171 9.17 -15.35 7.12
N ALA A 172 10.40 -15.84 6.95
CA ALA A 172 11.02 -16.13 5.66
C ALA A 172 10.91 -17.61 5.31
#